data_ed5f442c58b32b74136da7fd656dd480
#
_entry.id   ed5f442c58b32b74136da7fd656dd480
#
_cell.length_a   1.000
_cell.length_b   1.000
_cell.length_c   1.000
_cell.angle_alpha   90.00
_cell.angle_beta   90.00
_cell.angle_gamma   90.00
#
_symmetry.space_group_name_H-M   'P 1'
#
loop_
_entity.id
_entity.type
_entity.pdbx_description
1 polymer ?
#
loop_
_entity_poly.entity_id
_entity_poly.type
_entity_poly.pdbx_seq_one_letter_code
_entity_poly.pdbx_strand_id
1 'polypeptide(L)'
;ADIVKWNYTTSRTGTDTYWLGMESSACAYDHYIYVCDNSGDLMCIDINTMELIWSQDIVDDSNASPVLEVDPATGTAYIYVSTSLHWTANKKKSGDIPIFKINAATGEIMWKRTYECKTVDGISGGVQATACLVENNLSGLVYFNIARTGGKKHGKLVAIDKKTGGEVWSVDLKYYSWSSPVAVYTSNGDGYIILCDSDGNMHLLDGKTGVVKDTINLGKNIEATPAVFNNTIVVGTRGKKIYGITLK
;
A
#
# COMPACT_ATOMS: atom_id res chain seq x y z
N ALA A 1 -21.63 9.66 -24.50
CA ALA A 1 -20.30 9.11 -24.27
C ALA A 1 -20.39 7.60 -24.45
N ASP A 2 -19.55 7.04 -25.30
CA ASP A 2 -19.51 5.59 -25.50
C ASP A 2 -18.85 4.94 -24.28
N ILE A 3 -19.49 3.89 -23.76
CA ILE A 3 -18.91 3.09 -22.70
C ILE A 3 -18.01 2.05 -23.36
N VAL A 4 -16.71 2.22 -23.20
CA VAL A 4 -15.75 1.20 -23.65
C VAL A 4 -15.68 0.10 -22.59
N LYS A 5 -15.95 -1.13 -22.99
CA LYS A 5 -15.77 -2.32 -22.16
C LYS A 5 -14.44 -2.95 -22.49
N TRP A 6 -13.58 -3.07 -21.51
CA TRP A 6 -12.37 -3.84 -21.60
C TRP A 6 -12.56 -5.18 -20.89
N ASN A 7 -12.22 -6.28 -21.57
CA ASN A 7 -12.30 -7.63 -21.02
C ASN A 7 -10.89 -8.21 -20.96
N TYR A 8 -10.53 -8.70 -19.82
CA TYR A 8 -9.25 -9.34 -19.55
C TYR A 8 -9.48 -10.73 -18.98
N THR A 9 -8.70 -11.71 -19.46
CA THR A 9 -8.71 -13.07 -18.92
C THR A 9 -7.48 -13.24 -18.04
N THR A 10 -7.71 -13.41 -16.74
CA THR A 10 -6.63 -13.58 -15.77
C THR A 10 -6.03 -14.98 -15.84
N SER A 11 -4.83 -15.16 -15.29
CA SER A 11 -4.18 -16.45 -15.12
C SER A 11 -4.90 -17.36 -14.09
N ARG A 12 -5.78 -16.80 -13.28
CA ARG A 12 -6.56 -17.50 -12.27
C ARG A 12 -8.05 -17.48 -12.61
N THR A 13 -8.75 -18.52 -12.21
CA THR A 13 -10.20 -18.61 -12.36
C THR A 13 -10.89 -18.48 -11.01
N GLY A 14 -12.03 -17.82 -10.99
CA GLY A 14 -12.90 -17.77 -9.81
C GLY A 14 -13.31 -19.17 -9.35
N THR A 15 -13.44 -19.33 -8.06
CA THR A 15 -13.97 -20.55 -7.42
C THR A 15 -15.17 -20.19 -6.56
N ASP A 16 -15.85 -21.18 -6.00
CA ASP A 16 -17.00 -20.96 -5.09
C ASP A 16 -16.64 -20.12 -3.85
N THR A 17 -15.34 -20.06 -3.50
CA THR A 17 -14.84 -19.31 -2.34
C THR A 17 -14.13 -18.01 -2.72
N TYR A 18 -13.84 -17.80 -4.01
CA TYR A 18 -13.14 -16.62 -4.50
C TYR A 18 -13.83 -16.11 -5.77
N TRP A 19 -14.14 -14.84 -5.76
CA TRP A 19 -14.59 -14.14 -6.94
C TRP A 19 -13.45 -13.26 -7.44
N LEU A 20 -13.36 -13.05 -8.76
CA LEU A 20 -12.35 -12.22 -9.39
C LEU A 20 -12.92 -10.82 -9.65
N GLY A 21 -12.13 -9.81 -9.35
CA GLY A 21 -12.52 -8.42 -9.52
C GLY A 21 -11.32 -7.49 -9.43
N MET A 22 -11.60 -6.20 -9.48
CA MET A 22 -10.63 -5.13 -9.29
C MET A 22 -11.07 -4.30 -8.10
N GLU A 23 -10.35 -4.39 -6.99
CA GLU A 23 -10.68 -3.66 -5.76
C GLU A 23 -9.77 -2.45 -5.54
N SER A 24 -8.61 -2.44 -6.20
CA SER A 24 -7.67 -1.32 -6.15
C SER A 24 -8.07 -0.18 -7.09
N SER A 25 -7.70 1.05 -6.73
CA SER A 25 -7.78 2.18 -7.65
C SER A 25 -6.65 2.10 -8.67
N ALA A 26 -6.90 2.53 -9.90
CA ALA A 26 -5.86 2.68 -10.89
C ALA A 26 -4.99 3.91 -10.61
N CYS A 27 -3.71 3.85 -10.98
CA CYS A 27 -2.88 5.03 -11.18
C CYS A 27 -2.64 5.26 -12.68
N ALA A 28 -2.28 6.47 -13.05
CA ALA A 28 -2.10 6.85 -14.45
C ALA A 28 -0.80 7.64 -14.65
N TYR A 29 -0.16 7.44 -15.79
CA TYR A 29 0.98 8.21 -16.25
C TYR A 29 0.98 8.29 -17.77
N ASP A 30 1.05 9.50 -18.31
CA ASP A 30 0.86 9.80 -19.71
C ASP A 30 -0.50 9.26 -20.19
N HIS A 31 -0.53 8.41 -21.20
CA HIS A 31 -1.74 7.76 -21.73
C HIS A 31 -1.92 6.31 -21.24
N TYR A 32 -1.22 5.91 -20.19
CA TYR A 32 -1.32 4.58 -19.61
C TYR A 32 -2.03 4.63 -18.26
N ILE A 33 -2.84 3.60 -18.00
CA ILE A 33 -3.34 3.29 -16.66
C ILE A 33 -2.75 1.98 -16.16
N TYR A 34 -2.55 1.91 -14.87
CA TYR A 34 -2.03 0.73 -14.18
C TYR A 34 -3.01 0.32 -13.11
N VAL A 35 -3.44 -0.94 -13.15
CA VAL A 35 -4.46 -1.47 -12.25
C VAL A 35 -4.12 -2.89 -11.84
N CYS A 36 -4.42 -3.21 -10.59
CA CYS A 36 -4.28 -4.58 -10.06
C CYS A 36 -5.64 -5.26 -9.99
N ASP A 37 -5.62 -6.58 -10.03
CA ASP A 37 -6.79 -7.41 -9.81
C ASP A 37 -6.62 -8.38 -8.64
N ASN A 38 -7.71 -9.10 -8.30
CA ASN A 38 -7.70 -10.13 -7.25
C ASN A 38 -6.98 -11.42 -7.67
N SER A 39 -6.66 -11.60 -8.96
CA SER A 39 -5.93 -12.77 -9.41
C SER A 39 -4.43 -12.66 -9.20
N GLY A 40 -3.95 -11.46 -8.92
CA GLY A 40 -2.54 -11.17 -8.70
C GLY A 40 -1.83 -10.69 -9.95
N ASP A 41 -2.52 -9.98 -10.82
CA ASP A 41 -1.94 -9.34 -12.00
C ASP A 41 -1.92 -7.81 -11.83
N LEU A 42 -0.78 -7.20 -12.12
CA LEU A 42 -0.67 -5.75 -12.38
C LEU A 42 -0.66 -5.56 -13.90
N MET A 43 -1.56 -4.75 -14.40
CA MET A 43 -1.77 -4.52 -15.82
C MET A 43 -1.47 -3.09 -16.21
N CYS A 44 -0.84 -2.90 -17.38
CA CYS A 44 -0.70 -1.62 -18.07
C CYS A 44 -1.61 -1.58 -19.29
N ILE A 45 -2.48 -0.60 -19.37
CA ILE A 45 -3.47 -0.44 -20.43
C ILE A 45 -3.29 0.93 -21.08
N ASP A 46 -3.20 0.98 -22.40
CA ASP A 46 -3.23 2.22 -23.18
C ASP A 46 -4.68 2.73 -23.25
N ILE A 47 -4.95 3.93 -22.72
CA ILE A 47 -6.30 4.49 -22.70
C ILE A 47 -6.79 5.00 -24.06
N ASN A 48 -5.89 5.21 -25.03
CA ASN A 48 -6.26 5.66 -26.38
C ASN A 48 -6.74 4.49 -27.25
N THR A 49 -6.12 3.32 -27.09
CA THR A 49 -6.44 2.11 -27.87
C THR A 49 -7.25 1.09 -27.07
N MET A 50 -7.25 1.18 -25.76
CA MET A 50 -7.78 0.19 -24.81
C MET A 50 -7.10 -1.19 -24.94
N GLU A 51 -5.84 -1.20 -25.35
CA GLU A 51 -5.04 -2.40 -25.47
C GLU A 51 -4.24 -2.66 -24.20
N LEU A 52 -4.12 -3.93 -23.83
CA LEU A 52 -3.19 -4.39 -22.80
C LEU A 52 -1.76 -4.30 -23.36
N ILE A 53 -0.93 -3.45 -22.77
CA ILE A 53 0.46 -3.28 -23.15
C ILE A 53 1.34 -4.36 -22.53
N TRP A 54 1.17 -4.58 -21.22
CA TRP A 54 1.83 -5.66 -20.50
C TRP A 54 1.02 -6.05 -19.24
N SER A 55 1.22 -7.28 -18.80
CA SER A 55 0.74 -7.80 -17.50
C SER A 55 1.91 -8.41 -16.76
N GLN A 56 2.01 -8.10 -15.47
CA GLN A 56 3.03 -8.63 -14.55
C GLN A 56 2.36 -9.39 -13.42
N ASP A 57 2.71 -10.67 -13.26
CA ASP A 57 2.30 -11.48 -12.11
C ASP A 57 2.90 -10.90 -10.81
N ILE A 58 2.04 -10.44 -9.91
CA ILE A 58 2.38 -9.94 -8.58
C ILE A 58 2.03 -10.94 -7.47
N VAL A 59 1.70 -12.16 -7.85
CA VAL A 59 1.58 -13.37 -7.02
C VAL A 59 0.23 -13.54 -6.32
N ASP A 60 -0.36 -12.52 -5.74
CA ASP A 60 -1.57 -12.65 -4.90
C ASP A 60 -2.50 -11.45 -5.08
N ASP A 61 -3.67 -11.55 -4.48
CA ASP A 61 -4.73 -10.54 -4.48
C ASP A 61 -4.23 -9.16 -4.04
N SER A 62 -4.54 -8.12 -4.80
CA SER A 62 -4.16 -6.75 -4.49
C SER A 62 -5.36 -5.86 -4.21
N ASN A 63 -5.57 -5.56 -2.92
CA ASN A 63 -6.55 -4.58 -2.45
C ASN A 63 -5.96 -3.16 -2.37
N ALA A 64 -4.65 -3.06 -2.18
CA ALA A 64 -3.94 -1.80 -2.16
C ALA A 64 -3.78 -1.22 -3.56
N SER A 65 -3.98 0.08 -3.71
CA SER A 65 -3.77 0.75 -4.99
C SER A 65 -2.27 0.83 -5.31
N PRO A 66 -1.85 0.56 -6.56
CA PRO A 66 -0.50 0.83 -6.99
C PRO A 66 -0.21 2.33 -6.91
N VAL A 67 1.01 2.70 -6.57
CA VAL A 67 1.47 4.09 -6.57
C VAL A 67 2.60 4.28 -7.56
N LEU A 68 2.60 5.41 -8.26
CA LEU A 68 3.54 5.71 -9.32
C LEU A 68 4.41 6.92 -8.97
N GLU A 69 5.69 6.82 -9.23
CA GLU A 69 6.68 7.88 -9.10
C GLU A 69 7.50 7.99 -10.37
N VAL A 70 7.76 9.21 -10.79
CA VAL A 70 8.72 9.50 -11.87
C VAL A 70 10.04 9.90 -11.23
N ASP A 71 11.10 9.16 -11.53
CA ASP A 71 12.46 9.51 -11.11
C ASP A 71 12.89 10.82 -11.78
N PRO A 72 13.12 11.88 -11.03
CA PRO A 72 13.45 13.20 -11.59
C PRO A 72 14.81 13.23 -12.32
N ALA A 73 15.72 12.31 -12.00
CA ALA A 73 17.03 12.26 -12.62
C ALA A 73 17.03 11.58 -13.99
N THR A 74 16.13 10.58 -14.19
CA THR A 74 16.10 9.77 -15.41
C THR A 74 14.84 9.94 -16.23
N GLY A 75 13.77 10.52 -15.65
CA GLY A 75 12.44 10.58 -16.23
C GLY A 75 11.73 9.22 -16.27
N THR A 76 12.30 8.18 -15.69
CA THR A 76 11.73 6.84 -15.66
C THR A 76 10.62 6.74 -14.63
N ALA A 77 9.45 6.27 -15.04
CA ALA A 77 8.33 6.02 -14.16
C ALA A 77 8.45 4.61 -13.53
N TYR A 78 8.20 4.52 -12.23
CA TYR A 78 8.18 3.28 -11.47
C TYR A 78 6.88 3.13 -10.68
N ILE A 79 6.43 1.90 -10.55
CA ILE A 79 5.25 1.53 -9.79
C ILE A 79 5.69 0.75 -8.55
N TYR A 80 5.13 1.12 -7.39
CA TYR A 80 5.27 0.36 -6.15
C TYR A 80 3.93 -0.31 -5.85
N VAL A 81 3.97 -1.62 -5.63
CA VAL A 81 2.77 -2.44 -5.44
C VAL A 81 3.05 -3.58 -4.48
N SER A 82 2.03 -4.05 -3.81
CA SER A 82 2.06 -5.21 -2.93
C SER A 82 0.71 -5.91 -2.90
N THR A 83 0.64 -7.05 -2.23
CA THR A 83 -0.53 -7.90 -2.18
C THR A 83 -0.99 -8.20 -0.75
N SER A 84 -2.23 -8.63 -0.63
CA SER A 84 -2.72 -9.35 0.53
C SER A 84 -2.23 -10.81 0.49
N LEU A 85 -2.39 -11.53 1.60
CA LEU A 85 -2.13 -12.96 1.67
C LEU A 85 -3.44 -13.73 1.48
N HIS A 86 -3.84 -13.99 0.25
CA HIS A 86 -5.12 -14.60 -0.09
C HIS A 86 -4.95 -15.99 -0.72
N TRP A 87 -4.47 -16.05 -1.95
CA TRP A 87 -4.29 -17.31 -2.69
C TRP A 87 -3.19 -18.17 -2.11
N THR A 88 -2.09 -17.56 -1.71
CA THR A 88 -0.92 -18.24 -1.15
C THR A 88 -1.22 -18.90 0.19
N ALA A 89 -2.16 -18.34 0.97
CA ALA A 89 -2.52 -18.85 2.29
C ALA A 89 -3.57 -19.98 2.27
N ASN A 90 -4.10 -20.34 1.12
CA ASN A 90 -5.28 -21.20 1.00
C ASN A 90 -5.21 -22.53 1.76
N LYS A 91 -4.01 -23.02 2.12
CA LYS A 91 -3.85 -24.25 2.91
C LYS A 91 -3.01 -24.07 4.19
N LYS A 92 -2.22 -23.01 4.29
CA LYS A 92 -1.20 -22.88 5.34
C LYS A 92 -1.53 -21.82 6.41
N LYS A 93 -2.50 -20.95 6.17
CA LYS A 93 -2.84 -19.81 7.04
C LYS A 93 -1.69 -18.83 7.29
N SER A 94 -0.54 -19.03 6.64
CA SER A 94 0.62 -18.15 6.63
C SER A 94 1.37 -18.27 5.31
N GLY A 95 2.06 -17.23 4.92
CA GLY A 95 2.88 -17.20 3.73
C GLY A 95 3.55 -15.84 3.56
N ASP A 96 4.35 -15.74 2.53
CA ASP A 96 5.05 -14.51 2.20
C ASP A 96 4.23 -13.67 1.24
N ILE A 97 4.11 -12.39 1.54
CA ILE A 97 3.59 -11.38 0.62
C ILE A 97 4.76 -10.62 -0.02
N PRO A 98 4.71 -10.36 -1.32
CA PRO A 98 5.71 -9.57 -2.00
C PRO A 98 5.40 -8.07 -1.97
N ILE A 99 6.45 -7.27 -1.93
CA ILE A 99 6.45 -5.85 -2.28
C ILE A 99 7.35 -5.70 -3.50
N PHE A 100 6.89 -4.95 -4.51
CA PHE A 100 7.60 -4.77 -5.76
C PHE A 100 7.86 -3.29 -6.06
N LYS A 101 8.98 -3.03 -6.74
CA LYS A 101 9.17 -1.89 -7.62
C LYS A 101 9.23 -2.40 -9.05
N ILE A 102 8.42 -1.82 -9.92
CA ILE A 102 8.25 -2.26 -11.31
C ILE A 102 8.47 -1.06 -12.23
N ASN A 103 9.17 -1.28 -13.34
CA ASN A 103 9.30 -0.27 -14.39
C ASN A 103 7.93 -0.10 -15.08
N ALA A 104 7.38 1.11 -15.07
CA ALA A 104 6.05 1.38 -15.57
C ALA A 104 5.94 1.19 -17.11
N ALA A 105 7.01 1.42 -17.85
CA ALA A 105 7.00 1.27 -19.31
C ALA A 105 7.07 -0.19 -19.77
N THR A 106 7.77 -1.05 -19.02
CA THR A 106 8.10 -2.41 -19.46
C THR A 106 7.44 -3.54 -18.66
N GLY A 107 6.95 -3.25 -17.46
CA GLY A 107 6.48 -4.27 -16.51
C GLY A 107 7.61 -5.03 -15.80
N GLU A 108 8.88 -4.68 -16.07
CA GLU A 108 10.04 -5.35 -15.47
C GLU A 108 10.13 -5.09 -13.96
N ILE A 109 10.35 -6.17 -13.19
CA ILE A 109 10.56 -6.09 -11.75
C ILE A 109 11.98 -5.58 -11.47
N MET A 110 12.08 -4.36 -10.92
CA MET A 110 13.36 -3.75 -10.53
C MET A 110 13.90 -4.35 -9.24
N TRP A 111 13.02 -4.62 -8.27
CA TRP A 111 13.30 -5.39 -7.06
C TRP A 111 12.02 -5.96 -6.47
N LYS A 112 12.18 -7.01 -5.68
CA LYS A 112 11.15 -7.69 -4.92
C LYS A 112 11.63 -7.89 -3.49
N ARG A 113 10.76 -7.62 -2.51
CA ARG A 113 10.99 -7.94 -1.10
C ARG A 113 9.78 -8.70 -0.56
N THR A 114 10.00 -9.64 0.37
CA THR A 114 8.92 -10.46 0.93
C THR A 114 8.83 -10.31 2.45
N TYR A 115 7.63 -10.46 2.97
CA TYR A 115 7.33 -10.47 4.41
C TYR A 115 6.35 -11.58 4.74
N GLU A 116 6.65 -12.33 5.80
CA GLU A 116 5.73 -13.36 6.30
C GLU A 116 4.50 -12.71 6.96
N CYS A 117 3.33 -13.18 6.57
CA CYS A 117 2.04 -12.77 7.12
C CYS A 117 1.17 -13.97 7.43
N LYS A 118 0.03 -13.71 8.10
CA LYS A 118 -0.97 -14.73 8.43
C LYS A 118 -2.34 -14.34 7.93
N THR A 119 -3.12 -15.35 7.53
CA THR A 119 -4.57 -15.23 7.36
C THR A 119 -5.23 -15.81 8.60
N VAL A 120 -6.11 -15.04 9.24
CA VAL A 120 -6.75 -15.43 10.50
C VAL A 120 -8.25 -15.22 10.39
N ASP A 121 -9.02 -16.28 10.71
CA ASP A 121 -10.49 -16.27 10.65
C ASP A 121 -11.03 -15.83 9.26
N GLY A 122 -10.36 -16.26 8.18
CA GLY A 122 -10.73 -15.93 6.80
C GLY A 122 -10.36 -14.48 6.37
N ILE A 123 -9.69 -13.71 7.24
CA ILE A 123 -9.28 -12.35 6.92
C ILE A 123 -7.78 -12.32 6.63
N SER A 124 -7.42 -11.90 5.43
CA SER A 124 -6.05 -11.88 4.93
C SER A 124 -5.16 -10.90 5.69
N GLY A 125 -3.92 -11.29 5.91
CA GLY A 125 -2.83 -10.40 6.23
C GLY A 125 -2.22 -9.81 4.96
N GLY A 126 -1.07 -9.18 5.09
CA GLY A 126 -0.37 -8.54 3.99
C GLY A 126 -0.68 -7.06 3.88
N VAL A 127 -0.48 -6.49 2.70
CA VAL A 127 -0.67 -5.06 2.45
C VAL A 127 -2.08 -4.82 1.95
N GLN A 128 -2.88 -4.13 2.76
CA GLN A 128 -4.27 -3.76 2.45
C GLN A 128 -4.40 -2.26 2.19
N ALA A 129 -3.34 -1.52 2.43
CA ALA A 129 -3.30 -0.07 2.34
C ALA A 129 -2.32 0.40 1.27
N THR A 130 -2.62 1.52 0.66
CA THR A 130 -1.77 2.13 -0.37
C THR A 130 -0.42 2.55 0.23
N ALA A 131 0.66 2.29 -0.49
CA ALA A 131 2.00 2.72 -0.11
C ALA A 131 2.11 4.24 -0.01
N CYS A 132 2.96 4.73 0.89
CA CYS A 132 3.24 6.16 1.00
C CYS A 132 4.52 6.51 0.26
N LEU A 133 4.39 7.25 -0.83
CA LEU A 133 5.49 7.96 -1.48
C LEU A 133 5.79 9.25 -0.72
N VAL A 134 7.04 9.62 -0.68
CA VAL A 134 7.55 10.69 0.17
C VAL A 134 8.53 11.58 -0.56
N GLU A 135 8.75 12.77 -0.01
CA GLU A 135 9.55 13.85 -0.58
C GLU A 135 10.63 14.33 0.40
N ASN A 136 11.29 15.41 0.05
CA ASN A 136 12.27 16.11 0.89
C ASN A 136 13.35 15.17 1.45
N ASN A 137 13.59 15.24 2.75
CA ASN A 137 14.62 14.44 3.42
C ASN A 137 14.31 12.92 3.50
N LEU A 138 13.12 12.50 3.04
CA LEU A 138 12.70 11.12 2.95
C LEU A 138 12.64 10.58 1.51
N SER A 139 12.93 11.39 0.50
CA SER A 139 12.71 11.10 -0.93
C SER A 139 13.24 9.76 -1.43
N GLY A 140 14.27 9.21 -0.78
CA GLY A 140 14.82 7.87 -1.09
C GLY A 140 14.01 6.69 -0.55
N LEU A 141 12.94 6.93 0.22
CA LEU A 141 12.18 5.88 0.92
C LEU A 141 10.76 5.72 0.36
N VAL A 142 10.21 4.53 0.52
CA VAL A 142 8.78 4.23 0.35
C VAL A 142 8.31 3.44 1.58
N TYR A 143 7.09 3.71 2.03
CA TYR A 143 6.55 3.08 3.25
C TYR A 143 5.38 2.17 2.94
N PHE A 144 5.40 0.99 3.56
CA PHE A 144 4.31 0.04 3.54
C PHE A 144 3.93 -0.38 4.96
N ASN A 145 2.65 -0.47 5.23
CA ASN A 145 2.17 -1.12 6.44
C ASN A 145 1.63 -2.51 6.09
N ILE A 146 2.10 -3.49 6.84
CA ILE A 146 1.85 -4.90 6.59
C ILE A 146 1.04 -5.45 7.76
N ALA A 147 -0.17 -5.91 7.47
CA ALA A 147 -1.06 -6.45 8.48
C ALA A 147 -0.71 -7.90 8.80
N ARG A 148 -0.89 -8.29 10.08
CA ARG A 148 -0.81 -9.66 10.59
C ARG A 148 0.56 -10.32 10.46
N THR A 149 1.63 -9.53 10.53
CA THR A 149 2.97 -10.03 10.77
C THR A 149 3.08 -10.52 12.21
N GLY A 150 3.59 -11.72 12.44
CA GLY A 150 3.78 -12.25 13.80
C GLY A 150 2.51 -12.68 14.55
N GLY A 151 1.29 -12.32 14.15
CA GLY A 151 0.07 -12.76 14.80
C GLY A 151 -1.21 -12.05 14.39
N LYS A 152 -2.35 -12.51 14.94
CA LYS A 152 -3.70 -12.05 14.58
C LYS A 152 -3.91 -10.54 14.65
N LYS A 153 -3.35 -9.90 15.67
CA LYS A 153 -3.56 -8.47 15.94
C LYS A 153 -2.41 -7.62 15.45
N HIS A 154 -1.24 -8.20 15.22
CA HIS A 154 -0.01 -7.47 14.96
C HIS A 154 0.09 -6.96 13.53
N GLY A 155 0.95 -6.00 13.33
CA GLY A 155 1.31 -5.45 12.03
C GLY A 155 2.75 -4.95 12.05
N LYS A 156 3.18 -4.40 10.94
CA LYS A 156 4.51 -3.83 10.78
C LYS A 156 4.43 -2.63 9.84
N LEU A 157 5.08 -1.53 10.20
CA LEU A 157 5.39 -0.46 9.27
C LEU A 157 6.84 -0.63 8.82
N VAL A 158 7.09 -0.56 7.52
CA VAL A 158 8.43 -0.70 6.94
C VAL A 158 8.77 0.51 6.09
N ALA A 159 10.01 0.97 6.18
CA ALA A 159 10.62 1.92 5.26
C ALA A 159 11.61 1.16 4.37
N ILE A 160 11.41 1.24 3.07
CA ILE A 160 12.20 0.54 2.07
C ILE A 160 12.96 1.57 1.24
N ASP A 161 14.24 1.35 1.01
CA ASP A 161 15.05 2.13 0.09
C ASP A 161 14.56 1.92 -1.35
N LYS A 162 14.14 2.97 -2.02
CA LYS A 162 13.57 2.93 -3.36
C LYS A 162 14.52 2.41 -4.43
N LYS A 163 15.84 2.57 -4.22
CA LYS A 163 16.84 2.16 -5.19
C LYS A 163 17.15 0.68 -5.09
N THR A 164 17.28 0.16 -3.87
CA THR A 164 17.80 -1.19 -3.62
C THR A 164 16.73 -2.21 -3.23
N GLY A 165 15.55 -1.76 -2.77
CA GLY A 165 14.54 -2.61 -2.15
C GLY A 165 14.94 -3.08 -0.74
N GLY A 166 16.04 -2.56 -0.19
CA GLY A 166 16.51 -2.87 1.15
C GLY A 166 15.62 -2.24 2.22
N GLU A 167 15.30 -2.96 3.29
CA GLU A 167 14.65 -2.39 4.47
C GLU A 167 15.63 -1.48 5.19
N VAL A 168 15.26 -0.21 5.35
CA VAL A 168 16.06 0.78 6.09
C VAL A 168 15.73 0.68 7.58
N TRP A 169 14.45 0.58 7.89
CA TRP A 169 13.95 0.31 9.24
C TRP A 169 12.55 -0.32 9.18
N SER A 170 12.17 -0.94 10.27
CA SER A 170 10.80 -1.39 10.50
C SER A 170 10.38 -1.23 11.96
N VAL A 171 9.08 -1.04 12.17
CA VAL A 171 8.48 -0.97 13.50
C VAL A 171 7.36 -1.99 13.60
N ASP A 172 7.47 -2.88 14.59
CA ASP A 172 6.40 -3.82 14.90
C ASP A 172 5.25 -3.08 15.60
N LEU A 173 4.06 -3.27 15.06
CA LEU A 173 2.83 -2.69 15.58
C LEU A 173 2.09 -3.71 16.44
N LYS A 174 1.66 -3.29 17.63
CA LYS A 174 0.83 -4.12 18.51
C LYS A 174 -0.52 -4.46 17.87
N TYR A 175 -1.01 -3.56 17.02
CA TYR A 175 -2.24 -3.73 16.26
C TYR A 175 -1.98 -3.47 14.78
N TYR A 176 -2.59 -4.29 13.90
CA TYR A 176 -2.44 -4.13 12.46
C TYR A 176 -3.08 -2.83 11.96
N SER A 177 -2.62 -2.36 10.84
CA SER A 177 -3.18 -1.20 10.15
C SER A 177 -3.68 -1.58 8.77
N TRP A 178 -4.87 -1.05 8.41
CA TRP A 178 -5.38 -0.99 7.04
C TRP A 178 -5.49 0.45 6.53
N SER A 179 -5.19 1.40 7.40
CA SER A 179 -5.05 2.81 7.04
C SER A 179 -3.74 3.04 6.29
N SER A 180 -3.77 3.74 5.19
CA SER A 180 -2.53 4.10 4.47
C SER A 180 -1.69 5.06 5.32
N PRO A 181 -0.35 4.86 5.36
CA PRO A 181 0.54 5.82 6.00
C PRO A 181 0.52 7.16 5.25
N VAL A 182 0.65 8.25 5.97
CA VAL A 182 0.66 9.61 5.40
C VAL A 182 1.90 10.35 5.87
N ALA A 183 2.62 10.94 4.94
CA ALA A 183 3.78 11.77 5.27
C ALA A 183 3.38 13.22 5.57
N VAL A 184 4.02 13.80 6.57
CA VAL A 184 3.92 15.22 6.90
C VAL A 184 5.32 15.80 7.09
N TYR A 185 5.49 17.08 6.83
CA TYR A 185 6.80 17.72 6.85
C TYR A 185 6.78 19.01 7.66
N THR A 186 7.86 19.26 8.38
CA THR A 186 8.12 20.58 8.97
C THR A 186 8.48 21.59 7.88
N SER A 187 8.49 22.86 8.23
CA SER A 187 8.96 23.93 7.34
C SER A 187 10.43 23.76 6.88
N ASN A 188 11.22 23.01 7.63
CA ASN A 188 12.62 22.69 7.30
C ASN A 188 12.76 21.43 6.43
N GLY A 189 11.64 20.79 6.06
CA GLY A 189 11.62 19.56 5.25
C GLY A 189 11.87 18.28 6.03
N ASP A 190 11.87 18.30 7.37
CA ASP A 190 11.93 17.07 8.17
C ASP A 190 10.61 16.32 8.11
N GLY A 191 10.68 15.07 7.67
CA GLY A 191 9.52 14.25 7.40
C GLY A 191 9.14 13.31 8.55
N TYR A 192 7.85 13.20 8.78
CA TYR A 192 7.24 12.28 9.74
C TYR A 192 6.15 11.46 9.05
N ILE A 193 5.86 10.30 9.61
CA ILE A 193 4.79 9.40 9.13
C ILE A 193 3.67 9.33 10.15
N ILE A 194 2.45 9.59 9.70
CA ILE A 194 1.23 9.34 10.45
C ILE A 194 0.72 7.96 10.07
N LEU A 195 0.47 7.11 11.04
CA LEU A 195 -0.11 5.78 10.85
C LEU A 195 -1.21 5.53 11.87
N CYS A 196 -2.37 5.05 11.39
CA CYS A 196 -3.48 4.65 12.25
C CYS A 196 -3.60 3.13 12.33
N ASP A 197 -4.13 2.59 13.43
CA ASP A 197 -4.25 1.15 13.65
C ASP A 197 -5.66 0.68 14.03
N SER A 198 -5.82 -0.63 14.12
CA SER A 198 -7.11 -1.29 14.39
C SER A 198 -7.60 -1.16 15.83
N ASP A 199 -6.78 -0.64 16.76
CA ASP A 199 -7.16 -0.33 18.15
C ASP A 199 -7.53 1.16 18.35
N GLY A 200 -7.48 1.93 17.25
CA GLY A 200 -7.82 3.35 17.27
C GLY A 200 -6.67 4.26 17.64
N ASN A 201 -5.44 3.78 17.63
CA ASN A 201 -4.29 4.63 17.80
C ASN A 201 -3.92 5.33 16.49
N MET A 202 -3.53 6.58 16.62
CA MET A 202 -2.83 7.35 15.60
C MET A 202 -1.43 7.63 16.12
N HIS A 203 -0.44 7.16 15.39
CA HIS A 203 0.98 7.29 15.70
C HIS A 203 1.62 8.34 14.82
N LEU A 204 2.48 9.17 15.41
CA LEU A 204 3.41 10.03 14.70
C LEU A 204 4.81 9.43 14.83
N LEU A 205 5.44 9.09 13.71
CA LEU A 205 6.75 8.48 13.69
C LEU A 205 7.75 9.38 12.94
N ASP A 206 8.99 9.41 13.40
CA ASP A 206 10.10 9.98 12.65
C ASP A 206 10.30 9.18 11.36
N GLY A 207 10.23 9.85 10.21
CA GLY A 207 10.28 9.16 8.92
C GLY A 207 11.63 8.50 8.63
N LYS A 208 12.74 9.05 9.11
CA LYS A 208 14.07 8.48 8.88
C LYS A 208 14.38 7.27 9.73
N THR A 209 13.83 7.20 10.94
CA THR A 209 14.27 6.24 11.95
C THR A 209 13.17 5.28 12.43
N GLY A 210 11.90 5.59 12.13
CA GLY A 210 10.76 4.83 12.64
C GLY A 210 10.46 5.05 14.13
N VAL A 211 11.18 5.93 14.82
CA VAL A 211 10.95 6.22 16.24
C VAL A 211 9.59 6.87 16.41
N VAL A 212 8.74 6.26 17.23
CA VAL A 212 7.43 6.82 17.58
C VAL A 212 7.65 8.07 18.44
N LYS A 213 7.18 9.20 17.95
CA LYS A 213 7.28 10.51 18.62
C LYS A 213 6.08 10.78 19.50
N ASP A 214 4.89 10.37 19.04
CA ASP A 214 3.66 10.57 19.77
C ASP A 214 2.61 9.52 19.37
N THR A 215 1.64 9.27 20.25
CA THR A 215 0.51 8.39 20.01
C THR A 215 -0.72 8.91 20.72
N ILE A 216 -1.81 9.08 19.97
CA ILE A 216 -3.12 9.38 20.54
C ILE A 216 -4.10 8.25 20.24
N ASN A 217 -5.01 7.95 21.16
CA ASN A 217 -6.04 6.94 20.95
C ASN A 217 -7.41 7.60 20.74
N LEU A 218 -8.05 7.33 19.60
CA LEU A 218 -9.36 7.85 19.22
C LEU A 218 -10.50 6.88 19.57
N GLY A 219 -10.18 5.79 20.26
CA GLY A 219 -11.12 4.90 20.93
C GLY A 219 -11.74 3.80 20.09
N LYS A 220 -11.61 3.84 18.77
CA LYS A 220 -12.15 2.82 17.84
C LYS A 220 -11.27 2.66 16.61
N ASN A 221 -11.27 1.45 16.04
CA ASN A 221 -10.53 1.08 14.83
C ASN A 221 -10.57 2.17 13.75
N ILE A 222 -9.40 2.47 13.20
CA ILE A 222 -9.19 3.46 12.14
C ILE A 222 -8.69 2.72 10.90
N GLU A 223 -9.55 2.59 9.90
CA GLU A 223 -9.21 2.03 8.58
C GLU A 223 -9.09 3.11 7.52
N ALA A 224 -9.73 4.27 7.77
CA ALA A 224 -9.63 5.40 6.88
C ALA A 224 -8.20 5.97 6.85
N THR A 225 -7.74 6.35 5.68
CA THR A 225 -6.51 7.10 5.51
C THR A 225 -6.72 8.53 6.03
N PRO A 226 -5.84 9.04 6.93
CA PRO A 226 -5.91 10.42 7.37
C PRO A 226 -5.68 11.39 6.21
N ALA A 227 -6.45 12.48 6.16
CA ALA A 227 -6.17 13.62 5.30
C ALA A 227 -5.49 14.72 6.12
N VAL A 228 -4.47 15.34 5.55
CA VAL A 228 -3.72 16.41 6.22
C VAL A 228 -3.76 17.66 5.37
N PHE A 229 -4.12 18.78 5.98
CA PHE A 229 -4.05 20.10 5.36
C PHE A 229 -3.54 21.11 6.39
N ASN A 230 -2.47 21.80 6.04
CA ASN A 230 -1.72 22.63 6.97
C ASN A 230 -1.35 21.81 8.23
N ASN A 231 -1.69 22.31 9.41
CA ASN A 231 -1.42 21.62 10.68
C ASN A 231 -2.62 20.79 11.18
N THR A 232 -3.60 20.50 10.33
CA THR A 232 -4.81 19.77 10.73
C THR A 232 -4.86 18.41 10.04
N ILE A 233 -5.01 17.38 10.87
CA ILE A 233 -5.31 16.02 10.42
C ILE A 233 -6.80 15.77 10.58
N VAL A 234 -7.44 15.23 9.55
CA VAL A 234 -8.85 14.79 9.61
C VAL A 234 -8.89 13.28 9.37
N VAL A 235 -9.56 12.55 10.24
CA VAL A 235 -9.67 11.09 10.14
C VAL A 235 -11.02 10.58 10.66
N GLY A 236 -11.60 9.61 9.96
CA GLY A 236 -12.79 8.87 10.37
C GLY A 236 -12.45 7.59 11.14
N THR A 237 -13.31 7.20 12.08
CA THR A 237 -13.17 5.95 12.83
C THR A 237 -14.41 5.07 12.68
N ARG A 238 -14.29 3.75 12.90
CA ARG A 238 -15.44 2.85 13.01
C ARG A 238 -16.37 3.16 14.20
N GLY A 239 -16.00 4.11 15.05
CA GLY A 239 -16.84 4.67 16.11
C GLY A 239 -17.90 5.68 15.63
N LYS A 240 -18.10 5.79 14.31
CA LYS A 240 -19.04 6.76 13.69
C LYS A 240 -18.68 8.22 14.03
N LYS A 241 -17.39 8.51 14.16
CA LYS A 241 -16.86 9.84 14.44
C LYS A 241 -15.81 10.24 13.43
N ILE A 242 -15.76 11.53 13.14
CA ILE A 242 -14.67 12.19 12.41
C ILE A 242 -13.96 13.09 13.41
N TYR A 243 -12.65 13.02 13.44
CA TYR A 243 -11.80 13.83 14.31
C TYR A 243 -11.00 14.81 13.51
N GLY A 244 -10.87 16.04 14.00
CA GLY A 244 -9.90 17.02 13.58
C GLY A 244 -8.83 17.13 14.67
N ILE A 245 -7.56 16.96 14.31
CA ILE A 245 -6.43 16.94 15.23
C ILE A 245 -5.41 17.97 14.74
N THR A 246 -4.97 18.85 15.62
CA THR A 246 -3.97 19.85 15.28
C THR A 246 -2.58 19.38 15.67
N LEU A 247 -1.67 19.35 14.70
CA LEU A 247 -0.23 19.19 14.92
C LEU A 247 0.33 20.50 15.50
N LYS A 248 1.10 20.40 16.57
CA LYS A 248 1.73 21.55 17.26
C LYS A 248 3.25 21.48 17.12
#